data_b4101a423886167fc833394de3b23638
#
_entry.id   b4101a423886167fc833394de3b23638
#
_cell.length_a   1.000
_cell.length_b   1.000
_cell.length_c   1.000
_cell.angle_alpha   90.00
_cell.angle_beta   90.00
_cell.angle_gamma   90.00
#
_symmetry.space_group_name_H-M   'P 1'
#
loop_
_entity.id
_entity.type
_entity.pdbx_description
1 polymer ?
#
loop_
_entity_poly.entity_id
_entity_poly.type
_entity_poly.pdbx_seq_one_letter_code
_entity_poly.pdbx_strand_id
1 'polypeptide(L)'
;LETLMGKMGTQLYEYANGLDSAPVRARLDAEPVKSVGNGTTFPQNLTTCIQVRSGIAVLADSVATRLRREGLYAGGIQVTVRDPAFHDRSRQKQLPAPTHLIRDLTNAAMALTEELWTPPAPIRALTVTAIHLSSDGEAYEQADLFDPTAGQRNARQEKLESAMDAIRKKYGGGAIVYGAARPEKEEDPLP
;
A
#
# COMPACT_ATOMS: atom_id res chain seq x y z
N LEU A 1 33.82 16.30 -2.42
CA LEU A 1 32.60 15.62 -1.95
C LEU A 1 32.61 15.48 -0.43
N GLU A 2 33.69 15.01 0.17
CA GLU A 2 33.83 14.82 1.62
C GLU A 2 33.58 16.08 2.44
N THR A 3 34.14 17.23 1.97
CA THR A 3 33.95 18.55 2.59
C THR A 3 32.50 19.05 2.58
N LEU A 4 31.69 18.62 1.57
CA LEU A 4 30.31 19.05 1.40
C LEU A 4 29.29 18.08 2.01
N MET A 5 29.60 16.78 2.03
CA MET A 5 28.66 15.71 2.36
C MET A 5 29.14 14.77 3.48
N GLY A 6 30.31 15.05 4.07
CA GLY A 6 30.88 14.22 5.13
C GLY A 6 31.08 12.75 4.69
N LYS A 7 30.77 11.80 5.57
CA LYS A 7 30.92 10.36 5.30
C LYS A 7 30.20 9.89 4.03
N MET A 8 29.05 10.49 3.70
CA MET A 8 28.33 10.17 2.47
C MET A 8 29.13 10.58 1.24
N GLY A 9 29.89 11.68 1.30
CA GLY A 9 30.75 12.11 0.22
C GLY A 9 31.87 11.15 -0.09
N THR A 10 32.49 10.55 0.94
CA THR A 10 33.49 9.49 0.79
C THR A 10 32.90 8.25 0.12
N GLN A 11 31.75 7.80 0.61
CA GLN A 11 31.05 6.63 0.05
C GLN A 11 30.64 6.85 -1.42
N LEU A 12 30.13 8.02 -1.77
CA LEU A 12 29.79 8.34 -3.15
C LEU A 12 31.03 8.37 -4.05
N TYR A 13 32.15 8.87 -3.55
CA TYR A 13 33.43 8.85 -4.27
C TYR A 13 33.89 7.42 -4.54
N GLU A 14 33.85 6.55 -3.52
CA GLU A 14 34.20 5.13 -3.65
C GLU A 14 33.31 4.44 -4.69
N TYR A 15 31.99 4.59 -4.59
CA TYR A 15 31.04 4.01 -5.55
C TYR A 15 31.25 4.51 -6.98
N ALA A 16 31.52 5.81 -7.16
CA ALA A 16 31.82 6.39 -8.48
C ALA A 16 33.09 5.83 -9.10
N ASN A 17 34.03 5.34 -8.27
CA ASN A 17 35.27 4.69 -8.71
C ASN A 17 35.17 3.16 -8.75
N GLY A 18 33.98 2.58 -8.53
CA GLY A 18 33.78 1.12 -8.53
C GLY A 18 34.35 0.42 -7.31
N LEU A 19 34.65 1.16 -6.26
CA LEU A 19 35.20 0.65 -5.00
C LEU A 19 34.05 0.27 -4.05
N ASP A 20 33.37 -0.83 -4.32
CA ASP A 20 32.37 -1.42 -3.43
C ASP A 20 32.82 -2.83 -3.04
N SER A 21 32.97 -3.06 -1.76
CA SER A 21 33.32 -4.37 -1.19
C SER A 21 32.12 -5.14 -0.65
N ALA A 22 30.90 -4.60 -0.81
CA ALA A 22 29.69 -5.28 -0.34
C ALA A 22 29.50 -6.61 -1.08
N PRO A 23 29.37 -7.74 -0.39
CA PRO A 23 29.16 -9.03 -1.04
C PRO A 23 27.79 -9.05 -1.75
N VAL A 24 27.75 -9.63 -2.95
CA VAL A 24 26.47 -9.94 -3.62
C VAL A 24 25.77 -11.02 -2.80
N ARG A 25 24.66 -10.67 -2.16
CA ARG A 25 23.88 -11.62 -1.36
C ARG A 25 23.12 -12.58 -2.26
N ALA A 26 23.19 -13.87 -1.98
CA ALA A 26 22.34 -14.85 -2.62
C ALA A 26 20.87 -14.60 -2.23
N ARG A 27 19.92 -14.98 -3.09
CA ARG A 27 18.47 -14.80 -2.84
C ARG A 27 18.00 -15.52 -1.55
N LEU A 28 18.70 -16.59 -1.17
CA LEU A 28 18.41 -17.36 0.05
C LEU A 28 18.83 -16.63 1.33
N ASP A 29 19.76 -15.67 1.23
CA ASP A 29 20.26 -14.86 2.35
C ASP A 29 19.54 -13.50 2.43
N ALA A 30 18.44 -13.33 1.67
CA ALA A 30 17.68 -12.08 1.67
C ALA A 30 17.03 -11.88 3.05
N GLU A 31 17.17 -10.68 3.60
CA GLU A 31 16.43 -10.31 4.80
C GLU A 31 14.92 -10.44 4.55
N PRO A 32 14.15 -10.84 5.58
CA PRO A 32 12.70 -10.91 5.46
C PRO A 32 12.13 -9.55 5.05
N VAL A 33 11.08 -9.58 4.22
CA VAL A 33 10.41 -8.38 3.75
C VAL A 33 9.82 -7.62 4.95
N LYS A 34 10.26 -6.38 5.17
CA LYS A 34 9.86 -5.56 6.33
C LYS A 34 8.56 -4.79 6.09
N SER A 35 8.28 -4.45 4.83
CA SER A 35 7.08 -3.71 4.44
C SER A 35 6.75 -3.95 2.97
N VAL A 36 5.47 -3.77 2.62
CA VAL A 36 4.99 -3.79 1.23
C VAL A 36 4.20 -2.51 1.00
N GLY A 37 4.69 -1.64 0.13
CA GLY A 37 4.05 -0.36 -0.15
C GLY A 37 3.83 -0.12 -1.64
N ASN A 38 2.84 0.70 -1.95
CA ASN A 38 2.62 1.27 -3.26
C ASN A 38 2.22 2.74 -3.13
N GLY A 39 2.73 3.57 -4.03
CA GLY A 39 2.43 4.99 -4.07
C GLY A 39 2.32 5.50 -5.50
N THR A 40 1.53 6.54 -5.69
CA THR A 40 1.37 7.17 -7.00
C THR A 40 1.26 8.68 -6.89
N THR A 41 1.79 9.36 -7.90
CA THR A 41 1.54 10.78 -8.14
C THR A 41 0.40 10.88 -9.14
N PHE A 42 -0.68 11.54 -8.75
CA PHE A 42 -1.88 11.65 -9.58
C PHE A 42 -1.68 12.64 -10.73
N PRO A 43 -2.29 12.41 -11.91
CA PRO A 43 -2.25 13.39 -13.01
C PRO A 43 -2.81 14.75 -12.60
N GLN A 44 -3.89 14.76 -11.82
CA GLN A 44 -4.52 15.93 -11.22
C GLN A 44 -4.54 15.78 -9.70
N ASN A 45 -4.51 16.91 -8.98
CA ASN A 45 -4.57 16.88 -7.53
C ASN A 45 -5.96 16.38 -7.07
N LEU A 46 -5.96 15.52 -6.06
CA LEU A 46 -7.18 15.06 -5.43
C LEU A 46 -7.64 16.09 -4.40
N THR A 47 -8.91 16.47 -4.43
CA THR A 47 -9.49 17.50 -3.55
C THR A 47 -10.76 17.03 -2.84
N THR A 48 -11.32 15.91 -3.24
CA THR A 48 -12.56 15.36 -2.68
C THR A 48 -12.34 14.02 -1.99
N CYS A 49 -13.15 13.72 -0.98
CA CYS A 49 -13.10 12.42 -0.29
C CYS A 49 -13.32 11.24 -1.23
N ILE A 50 -14.15 11.41 -2.27
CA ILE A 50 -14.43 10.35 -3.26
C ILE A 50 -13.17 10.04 -4.07
N GLN A 51 -12.50 11.07 -4.59
CA GLN A 51 -11.25 10.91 -5.35
C GLN A 51 -10.16 10.26 -4.48
N VAL A 52 -10.00 10.73 -3.25
CA VAL A 52 -9.01 10.19 -2.30
C VAL A 52 -9.30 8.73 -1.98
N ARG A 53 -10.56 8.38 -1.71
CA ARG A 53 -10.97 6.99 -1.44
C ARG A 53 -10.72 6.08 -2.64
N SER A 54 -11.01 6.54 -3.85
CA SER A 54 -10.72 5.81 -5.08
C SER A 54 -9.22 5.58 -5.26
N GLY A 55 -8.40 6.61 -5.05
CA GLY A 55 -6.94 6.51 -5.10
C GLY A 55 -6.38 5.51 -4.08
N ILE A 56 -6.85 5.59 -2.84
CA ILE A 56 -6.45 4.66 -1.77
C ILE A 56 -6.86 3.23 -2.10
N ALA A 57 -8.07 3.01 -2.65
CA ALA A 57 -8.54 1.67 -3.00
C ALA A 57 -7.65 1.00 -4.07
N VAL A 58 -7.19 1.75 -5.07
CA VAL A 58 -6.23 1.26 -6.09
C VAL A 58 -4.91 0.87 -5.44
N LEU A 59 -4.37 1.71 -4.54
CA LEU A 59 -3.10 1.45 -3.88
C LEU A 59 -3.21 0.25 -2.92
N ALA A 60 -4.29 0.18 -2.15
CA ALA A 60 -4.57 -0.93 -1.23
C ALA A 60 -4.76 -2.26 -1.98
N ASP A 61 -5.43 -2.26 -3.13
CA ASP A 61 -5.57 -3.45 -3.99
C ASP A 61 -4.19 -3.97 -4.44
N SER A 62 -3.30 -3.08 -4.89
CA SER A 62 -1.95 -3.45 -5.28
C SER A 62 -1.14 -4.03 -4.11
N VAL A 63 -1.22 -3.40 -2.92
CA VAL A 63 -0.54 -3.86 -1.71
C VAL A 63 -1.09 -5.22 -1.28
N ALA A 64 -2.42 -5.38 -1.20
CA ALA A 64 -3.09 -6.62 -0.83
C ALA A 64 -2.73 -7.79 -1.76
N THR A 65 -2.77 -7.57 -3.08
CA THR A 65 -2.38 -8.57 -4.08
C THR A 65 -0.93 -9.03 -3.87
N ARG A 66 -0.01 -8.10 -3.55
CA ARG A 66 1.39 -8.45 -3.27
C ARG A 66 1.53 -9.22 -1.96
N LEU A 67 0.82 -8.82 -0.91
CA LEU A 67 0.81 -9.54 0.37
C LEU A 67 0.35 -10.99 0.17
N ARG A 68 -0.79 -11.20 -0.50
CA ARG A 68 -1.30 -12.55 -0.79
C ARG A 68 -0.33 -13.38 -1.62
N ARG A 69 0.30 -12.77 -2.63
CA ARG A 69 1.29 -13.46 -3.47
C ARG A 69 2.50 -13.95 -2.67
N GLU A 70 2.93 -13.19 -1.67
CA GLU A 70 4.08 -13.52 -0.81
C GLU A 70 3.67 -14.33 0.45
N GLY A 71 2.38 -14.60 0.64
CA GLY A 71 1.86 -15.28 1.84
C GLY A 71 2.00 -14.45 3.10
N LEU A 72 1.94 -13.11 2.98
CA LEU A 72 2.16 -12.17 4.08
C LEU A 72 0.86 -11.51 4.52
N TYR A 73 0.82 -11.16 5.81
CA TYR A 73 -0.26 -10.40 6.45
C TYR A 73 0.29 -9.11 7.04
N ALA A 74 -0.46 -8.02 6.94
CA ALA A 74 -0.12 -6.72 7.50
C ALA A 74 -0.63 -6.62 8.94
N GLY A 75 0.24 -6.45 9.92
CA GLY A 75 -0.11 -6.11 11.30
C GLY A 75 -0.31 -4.62 11.53
N GLY A 76 0.07 -3.79 10.56
CA GLY A 76 -0.11 -2.35 10.60
C GLY A 76 -0.12 -1.74 9.20
N ILE A 77 -0.55 -0.48 9.15
CA ILE A 77 -0.61 0.30 7.91
C ILE A 77 -0.02 1.70 8.14
N GLN A 78 0.68 2.19 7.14
CA GLN A 78 1.18 3.56 7.08
C GLN A 78 0.64 4.23 5.82
N VAL A 79 0.24 5.50 5.96
CA VAL A 79 -0.14 6.36 4.83
C VAL A 79 0.79 7.55 4.80
N THR A 80 1.23 7.92 3.60
CA THR A 80 1.93 9.19 3.34
C THR A 80 1.13 9.99 2.33
N VAL A 81 0.85 11.24 2.69
CA VAL A 81 0.17 12.24 1.86
C VAL A 81 1.18 13.29 1.47
N ARG A 82 1.32 13.56 0.18
CA ARG A 82 2.16 14.63 -0.38
C ARG A 82 1.31 15.73 -0.98
N ASP A 83 1.57 16.96 -0.58
CA ASP A 83 0.93 18.13 -1.16
C ASP A 83 1.62 18.62 -2.46
N PRO A 84 1.04 19.57 -3.22
CA PRO A 84 1.67 20.12 -4.43
C PRO A 84 2.98 20.86 -4.19
N ALA A 85 3.26 21.30 -2.96
CA ALA A 85 4.52 21.93 -2.57
C ALA A 85 5.59 20.92 -2.17
N PHE A 86 5.32 19.60 -2.38
CA PHE A 86 6.20 18.46 -2.07
C PHE A 86 6.46 18.24 -0.57
N HIS A 87 5.59 18.75 0.31
CA HIS A 87 5.66 18.39 1.72
C HIS A 87 4.96 17.05 1.98
N ASP A 88 5.68 16.17 2.67
CA ASP A 88 5.17 14.86 3.07
C ASP A 88 4.66 14.90 4.51
N ARG A 89 3.48 14.34 4.71
CA ARG A 89 2.93 14.02 6.03
C ARG A 89 2.59 12.53 6.08
N SER A 90 3.01 11.84 7.12
CA SER A 90 2.77 10.42 7.26
C SER A 90 2.22 10.06 8.63
N ARG A 91 1.38 9.03 8.67
CA ARG A 91 0.90 8.39 9.88
C ARG A 91 0.83 6.88 9.70
N GLN A 92 0.97 6.19 10.82
CA GLN A 92 0.82 4.73 10.86
C GLN A 92 -0.02 4.32 12.07
N LYS A 93 -0.66 3.16 11.96
CA LYS A 93 -1.36 2.52 13.07
C LYS A 93 -1.28 1.01 12.97
N GLN A 94 -1.38 0.32 14.09
CA GLN A 94 -1.58 -1.12 14.13
C GLN A 94 -3.02 -1.46 13.72
N LEU A 95 -3.18 -2.58 13.05
CA LEU A 95 -4.48 -3.14 12.73
C LEU A 95 -4.96 -4.02 13.90
N PRO A 96 -6.27 -4.13 14.11
CA PRO A 96 -6.83 -4.97 15.17
C PRO A 96 -6.43 -6.45 15.04
N ALA A 97 -6.29 -6.93 13.82
CA ALA A 97 -5.77 -8.24 13.47
C ALA A 97 -4.95 -8.14 12.19
N PRO A 98 -3.91 -8.98 12.00
CA PRO A 98 -3.17 -9.04 10.75
C PRO A 98 -4.11 -9.43 9.61
N THR A 99 -3.97 -8.73 8.46
CA THR A 99 -4.86 -8.91 7.31
C THR A 99 -4.13 -8.67 5.99
N HIS A 100 -4.64 -9.26 4.94
CA HIS A 100 -4.28 -8.93 3.56
C HIS A 100 -5.51 -8.55 2.71
N LEU A 101 -6.65 -8.32 3.37
CA LEU A 101 -7.91 -7.97 2.70
C LEU A 101 -7.90 -6.52 2.25
N ILE A 102 -8.26 -6.28 1.00
CA ILE A 102 -8.33 -4.94 0.39
C ILE A 102 -9.24 -4.01 1.19
N ARG A 103 -10.39 -4.53 1.65
CA ARG A 103 -11.35 -3.76 2.45
C ARG A 103 -10.74 -3.19 3.72
N ASP A 104 -10.01 -4.02 4.46
CA ASP A 104 -9.46 -3.66 5.76
C ASP A 104 -8.32 -2.65 5.59
N LEU A 105 -7.43 -2.89 4.62
CA LEU A 105 -6.36 -1.96 4.26
C LEU A 105 -6.91 -0.61 3.77
N THR A 106 -7.95 -0.62 2.92
CA THR A 106 -8.59 0.60 2.41
C THR A 106 -9.21 1.41 3.53
N ASN A 107 -9.98 0.77 4.42
CA ASN A 107 -10.65 1.45 5.53
C ASN A 107 -9.64 2.03 6.52
N ALA A 108 -8.59 1.28 6.87
CA ALA A 108 -7.55 1.75 7.76
C ALA A 108 -6.74 2.92 7.14
N ALA A 109 -6.43 2.84 5.83
CA ALA A 109 -5.74 3.91 5.11
C ALA A 109 -6.61 5.18 5.00
N MET A 110 -7.92 5.05 4.76
CA MET A 110 -8.84 6.18 4.76
C MET A 110 -8.87 6.88 6.11
N ALA A 111 -9.03 6.13 7.21
CA ALA A 111 -9.05 6.71 8.55
C ALA A 111 -7.77 7.50 8.86
N LEU A 112 -6.58 6.98 8.50
CA LEU A 112 -5.32 7.70 8.65
C LEU A 112 -5.23 8.93 7.75
N THR A 113 -5.78 8.86 6.54
CA THR A 113 -5.79 10.00 5.62
C THR A 113 -6.67 11.12 6.13
N GLU A 114 -7.81 10.83 6.71
CA GLU A 114 -8.72 11.80 7.34
C GLU A 114 -8.07 12.54 8.54
N GLU A 115 -7.12 11.90 9.23
CA GLU A 115 -6.32 12.55 10.27
C GLU A 115 -5.22 13.48 9.70
N LEU A 116 -4.73 13.22 8.50
CA LEU A 116 -3.63 13.95 7.85
C LEU A 116 -4.10 15.07 6.94
N TRP A 117 -5.33 14.97 6.44
CA TRP A 117 -5.83 15.78 5.35
C TRP A 117 -7.28 16.21 5.59
N THR A 118 -7.59 17.44 5.22
CA THR A 118 -8.94 18.00 5.27
C THR A 118 -9.31 18.57 3.89
N PRO A 119 -10.46 18.14 3.31
CA PRO A 119 -10.93 18.72 2.05
C PRO A 119 -11.16 20.24 2.19
N PRO A 120 -10.98 21.02 1.12
CA PRO A 120 -10.56 20.67 -0.23
C PRO A 120 -9.03 20.80 -0.46
N ALA A 121 -8.19 20.67 0.57
CA ALA A 121 -6.75 20.80 0.40
C ALA A 121 -6.24 19.82 -0.68
N PRO A 122 -5.37 20.25 -1.61
CA PRO A 122 -4.96 19.40 -2.71
C PRO A 122 -3.95 18.34 -2.27
N ILE A 123 -4.17 17.08 -2.69
CA ILE A 123 -3.21 15.96 -2.55
C ILE A 123 -2.60 15.69 -3.91
N ARG A 124 -1.27 15.77 -4.00
CA ARG A 124 -0.50 15.46 -5.22
C ARG A 124 -0.14 14.00 -5.36
N ALA A 125 0.21 13.34 -4.24
CA ALA A 125 0.56 11.93 -4.23
C ALA A 125 0.10 11.26 -2.93
N LEU A 126 -0.22 9.97 -3.03
CA LEU A 126 -0.54 9.10 -1.91
C LEU A 126 0.36 7.87 -1.94
N THR A 127 0.75 7.40 -0.76
CA THR A 127 1.42 6.12 -0.58
C THR A 127 0.74 5.34 0.54
N VAL A 128 0.45 4.07 0.27
CA VAL A 128 -0.08 3.11 1.24
C VAL A 128 0.96 2.03 1.45
N THR A 129 1.34 1.78 2.70
CA THR A 129 2.37 0.79 3.04
C THR A 129 1.87 -0.12 4.16
N ALA A 130 1.88 -1.42 3.90
CA ALA A 130 1.69 -2.46 4.90
C ALA A 130 2.98 -2.64 5.68
N ILE A 131 2.90 -2.62 7.01
CA ILE A 131 4.00 -2.75 7.95
C ILE A 131 3.71 -3.84 8.98
N HIS A 132 4.72 -4.21 9.78
CA HIS A 132 4.61 -5.31 10.75
C HIS A 132 4.11 -6.60 10.10
N LEU A 133 4.82 -7.02 9.05
CA LEU A 133 4.44 -8.17 8.25
C LEU A 133 4.70 -9.47 9.00
N SER A 134 3.77 -10.43 8.88
CA SER A 134 3.91 -11.79 9.38
C SER A 134 3.55 -12.79 8.27
N SER A 135 4.17 -13.97 8.31
CA SER A 135 3.82 -15.10 7.44
C SER A 135 2.76 -16.02 8.07
N ASP A 136 2.53 -15.88 9.37
CA ASP A 136 1.56 -16.69 10.09
C ASP A 136 0.18 -16.09 9.90
N GLY A 137 -0.61 -16.70 9.03
CA GLY A 137 -2.04 -16.41 8.87
C GLY A 137 -2.88 -16.80 10.08
N GLU A 138 -2.28 -17.47 11.08
CA GLU A 138 -2.80 -17.59 12.43
C GLU A 138 -2.62 -16.27 13.19
N ALA A 139 -2.99 -15.19 12.53
CA ALA A 139 -3.39 -14.02 13.25
C ALA A 139 -4.46 -14.48 14.23
N TYR A 140 -4.19 -14.30 15.49
CA TYR A 140 -5.16 -14.43 16.55
C TYR A 140 -6.41 -13.65 16.12
N GLU A 141 -7.30 -14.31 15.39
CA GLU A 141 -8.64 -13.81 15.21
C GLU A 141 -9.26 -13.98 16.59
N GLN A 142 -9.08 -12.95 17.42
CA GLN A 142 -9.81 -12.87 18.66
C GLN A 142 -11.27 -12.88 18.24
N ALA A 143 -11.90 -14.05 18.40
CA ALA A 143 -13.28 -14.23 18.04
C ALA A 143 -14.07 -13.13 18.77
N ASP A 144 -14.63 -12.20 17.99
CA ASP A 144 -15.49 -11.18 18.56
C ASP A 144 -16.72 -11.88 19.07
N LEU A 145 -16.86 -11.89 20.41
CA LEU A 145 -17.98 -12.53 21.08
C LEU A 145 -19.34 -11.93 20.61
N PHE A 146 -19.31 -10.71 20.08
CA PHE A 146 -20.48 -9.96 19.62
C PHE A 146 -20.73 -10.10 18.10
N ASP A 147 -19.78 -10.61 17.31
CA ASP A 147 -19.94 -10.85 15.87
C ASP A 147 -19.38 -12.24 15.44
N PRO A 148 -20.11 -13.33 15.76
CA PRO A 148 -19.68 -14.69 15.39
C PRO A 148 -19.59 -14.93 13.88
N THR A 149 -20.08 -14.00 13.05
CA THR A 149 -20.04 -14.10 11.58
C THR A 149 -18.83 -13.43 10.94
N ALA A 150 -18.02 -12.71 11.71
CA ALA A 150 -16.86 -11.97 11.21
C ALA A 150 -15.88 -12.89 10.48
N GLY A 151 -15.52 -14.03 11.07
CA GLY A 151 -14.61 -15.01 10.45
C GLY A 151 -15.16 -15.59 9.14
N GLN A 152 -16.47 -15.87 9.07
CA GLN A 152 -17.09 -16.36 7.82
C GLN A 152 -17.08 -15.31 6.72
N ARG A 153 -17.30 -14.02 7.06
CA ARG A 153 -17.22 -12.91 6.10
C ARG A 153 -15.81 -12.73 5.59
N ASN A 154 -14.80 -12.81 6.45
CA ASN A 154 -13.40 -12.73 6.07
C ASN A 154 -13.00 -13.88 5.15
N ALA A 155 -13.32 -15.13 5.50
CA ALA A 155 -13.05 -16.30 4.66
C ALA A 155 -13.72 -16.21 3.27
N ARG A 156 -14.94 -15.66 3.18
CA ARG A 156 -15.60 -15.40 1.90
C ARG A 156 -14.88 -14.34 1.08
N GLN A 157 -14.43 -13.27 1.74
CA GLN A 157 -13.70 -12.19 1.09
C GLN A 157 -12.35 -12.65 0.57
N GLU A 158 -11.61 -13.46 1.34
CA GLU A 158 -10.35 -14.07 0.92
C GLU A 158 -10.50 -14.92 -0.35
N LYS A 159 -11.54 -15.77 -0.39
CA LYS A 159 -11.84 -16.56 -1.57
C LYS A 159 -12.13 -15.70 -2.80
N LEU A 160 -12.89 -14.63 -2.62
CA LEU A 160 -13.18 -13.68 -3.69
C LEU A 160 -11.90 -13.01 -4.20
N GLU A 161 -11.09 -12.47 -3.31
CA GLU A 161 -9.85 -11.77 -3.68
C GLU A 161 -8.83 -12.72 -4.31
N SER A 162 -8.73 -13.96 -3.82
CA SER A 162 -7.90 -15.01 -4.44
C SER A 162 -8.37 -15.38 -5.86
N ALA A 163 -9.69 -15.44 -6.07
CA ALA A 163 -10.25 -15.67 -7.40
C ALA A 163 -9.96 -14.49 -8.35
N MET A 164 -10.04 -13.26 -7.87
CA MET A 164 -9.65 -12.06 -8.64
C MET A 164 -8.18 -12.12 -9.04
N ASP A 165 -7.29 -12.49 -8.12
CA ASP A 165 -5.85 -12.62 -8.40
C ASP A 165 -5.59 -13.72 -9.44
N ALA A 166 -6.31 -14.85 -9.39
CA ALA A 166 -6.23 -15.90 -10.40
C ALA A 166 -6.67 -15.43 -11.80
N ILE A 167 -7.75 -14.63 -11.87
CA ILE A 167 -8.22 -14.01 -13.13
C ILE A 167 -7.16 -13.05 -13.66
N ARG A 168 -6.62 -12.17 -12.81
CA ARG A 168 -5.57 -11.21 -13.20
C ARG A 168 -4.30 -11.91 -13.69
N LYS A 169 -3.91 -13.02 -13.05
CA LYS A 169 -2.77 -13.82 -13.48
C LYS A 169 -2.96 -14.42 -14.87
N LYS A 170 -4.19 -14.82 -15.21
CA LYS A 170 -4.50 -15.48 -16.48
C LYS A 170 -4.77 -14.49 -17.61
N TYR A 171 -5.43 -13.38 -17.34
CA TYR A 171 -5.95 -12.46 -18.34
C TYR A 171 -5.35 -11.04 -18.27
N GLY A 172 -4.41 -10.81 -17.34
CA GLY A 172 -3.79 -9.51 -17.12
C GLY A 172 -4.43 -8.71 -15.99
N GLY A 173 -3.67 -7.77 -15.41
CA GLY A 173 -4.05 -7.01 -14.22
C GLY A 173 -5.29 -6.13 -14.38
N GLY A 174 -5.62 -5.70 -15.60
CA GLY A 174 -6.81 -4.91 -15.91
C GLY A 174 -8.08 -5.72 -16.17
N ALA A 175 -8.02 -7.06 -16.20
CA ALA A 175 -9.16 -7.91 -16.52
C ALA A 175 -10.31 -7.80 -15.50
N ILE A 176 -9.97 -7.53 -14.23
CA ILE A 176 -10.92 -7.29 -13.16
C ILE A 176 -10.36 -6.25 -12.19
N VAL A 177 -11.14 -5.24 -11.87
CA VAL A 177 -10.79 -4.17 -10.93
C VAL A 177 -11.88 -3.99 -9.89
N TYR A 178 -11.52 -3.47 -8.73
CA TYR A 178 -12.49 -3.08 -7.72
C TYR A 178 -13.33 -1.88 -8.21
N GLY A 179 -14.64 -1.91 -7.98
CA GLY A 179 -15.54 -0.85 -8.46
C GLY A 179 -15.15 0.55 -7.95
N ALA A 180 -14.67 0.65 -6.71
CA ALA A 180 -14.15 1.89 -6.13
C ALA A 180 -12.85 2.39 -6.78
N ALA A 181 -12.15 1.54 -7.53
CA ALA A 181 -10.90 1.85 -8.22
C ALA A 181 -11.12 2.28 -9.69
N ARG A 182 -12.37 2.30 -10.15
CA ARG A 182 -12.69 2.74 -11.51
C ARG A 182 -12.56 4.25 -11.58
N PRO A 183 -11.67 4.83 -12.42
CA PRO A 183 -11.68 6.26 -12.67
C PRO A 183 -13.06 6.64 -13.22
N GLU A 184 -13.66 7.73 -12.71
CA GLU A 184 -14.81 8.32 -13.34
C GLU A 184 -14.44 8.57 -14.81
N LYS A 185 -15.19 7.98 -15.74
CA LYS A 185 -15.08 8.37 -17.14
C LYS A 185 -15.42 9.86 -17.15
N GLU A 186 -14.51 10.70 -17.63
CA GLU A 186 -14.92 12.01 -18.14
C GLU A 186 -16.07 11.73 -19.12
N GLU A 187 -17.27 12.20 -18.77
CA GLU A 187 -18.37 12.24 -19.73
C GLU A 187 -17.86 13.12 -20.86
N ASP A 188 -17.58 12.50 -22.01
CA ASP A 188 -17.40 13.23 -23.25
C ASP A 188 -18.62 14.15 -23.40
N PRO A 189 -18.46 15.47 -23.51
CA PRO A 189 -19.59 16.33 -23.81
C PRO A 189 -20.18 15.83 -25.11
N LEU A 190 -21.44 15.37 -25.03
CA LEU A 190 -22.21 14.96 -26.19
C LEU A 190 -22.16 16.07 -27.27
N PRO A 191 -21.98 15.69 -28.54
CA PRO A 191 -21.85 16.61 -29.65
C PRO A 191 -23.11 17.45 -29.85
#